data_1e9ecde0c09c5c2273af60ad26b47b9b
#
_entry.id   1e9ecde0c09c5c2273af60ad26b47b9b
#
_cell.length_a   1.000
_cell.length_b   1.000
_cell.length_c   1.000
_cell.angle_alpha   90.00
_cell.angle_beta   90.00
_cell.angle_gamma   90.00
#
_symmetry.space_group_name_H-M   'P 1'
#
loop_
_entity.id
_entity.type
_entity.pdbx_description
1 polymer ?
#
loop_
_entity_poly.entity_id
_entity_poly.type
_entity_poly.pdbx_seq_one_letter_code
_entity_poly.pdbx_strand_id
1 'polypeptide(L)'
;EATTKPEATTKPDGTKVETTTKPDGSSVTESTAPNGSTGTVKTDKDGKTEAAAKLSDKAIEDAKKNGEAVKAPVEVEATRNSSTAPTVSIELPKGAGETKVEIPVSNANSGTVAVLVHPDGTEEVVKNSLPTENGIQLTVNGGATVKIVDNSKDFADTQNHWAKDAIGFVSARGLVNGMNETTYAPDSSTTRAQLWTILARQNDADLSVGNTWYEKAQNWAKAKGISDGTDPDAAINRAQMVTMLWRAMGQPAAGSAASFTDVPTDSYYAQAVAWAVEHGITSGVGGGRFDPDAACTRAQIAAFLYRSMK
;
A
#
# COMPACT_ATOMS: atom_id res chain seq x y z
N GLU A 1 40.98 20.56 -13.82
CA GLU A 1 40.01 19.67 -13.19
C GLU A 1 39.40 20.38 -11.99
N ALA A 2 38.14 20.80 -12.09
CA ALA A 2 37.46 21.40 -10.94
C ALA A 2 37.24 20.27 -9.91
N THR A 3 37.98 20.28 -8.82
CA THR A 3 37.81 19.39 -7.69
C THR A 3 36.47 19.78 -7.00
N THR A 4 35.44 18.98 -7.19
CA THR A 4 34.18 19.13 -6.48
C THR A 4 34.37 18.72 -5.02
N LYS A 5 34.21 19.66 -4.12
CA LYS A 5 34.32 19.39 -2.67
C LYS A 5 33.03 18.71 -2.18
N PRO A 6 33.12 17.55 -1.49
CA PRO A 6 31.97 16.93 -0.88
C PRO A 6 31.31 17.82 0.16
N GLU A 7 29.95 17.84 0.18
CA GLU A 7 29.18 18.48 1.25
C GLU A 7 28.76 17.39 2.25
N ALA A 8 29.16 17.57 3.50
CA ALA A 8 28.84 16.65 4.59
C ALA A 8 27.85 17.29 5.57
N THR A 9 26.81 16.53 5.92
CA THR A 9 25.83 16.91 6.94
C THR A 9 25.52 15.74 7.86
N THR A 10 24.95 16.04 9.03
CA THR A 10 24.44 15.00 9.94
C THR A 10 22.94 15.28 10.16
N LYS A 11 22.12 14.26 9.88
CA LYS A 11 20.66 14.36 10.12
C LYS A 11 20.33 14.30 11.61
N PRO A 12 19.12 14.72 12.01
CA PRO A 12 18.70 14.67 13.42
C PRO A 12 18.80 13.28 14.07
N ASP A 13 18.62 12.21 13.28
CA ASP A 13 18.74 10.82 13.74
C ASP A 13 20.20 10.33 13.87
N GLY A 14 21.16 11.19 13.60
CA GLY A 14 22.58 10.86 13.64
C GLY A 14 23.15 10.27 12.35
N THR A 15 22.35 10.12 11.31
CA THR A 15 22.83 9.65 10.00
C THR A 15 23.78 10.66 9.38
N LYS A 16 24.97 10.24 9.03
CA LYS A 16 25.96 11.05 8.35
C LYS A 16 25.76 10.96 6.84
N VAL A 17 25.67 12.08 6.17
CA VAL A 17 25.39 12.18 4.73
C VAL A 17 26.48 13.01 4.07
N GLU A 18 27.05 12.50 2.98
CA GLU A 18 28.04 13.17 2.15
C GLU A 18 27.59 13.16 0.69
N THR A 19 27.49 14.34 0.09
CA THR A 19 27.08 14.51 -1.31
C THR A 19 28.19 15.11 -2.13
N THR A 20 28.55 14.49 -3.24
CA THR A 20 29.50 15.00 -4.23
C THR A 20 28.76 15.26 -5.53
N THR A 21 28.79 16.51 -6.00
CA THR A 21 28.19 16.92 -7.27
C THR A 21 29.29 17.21 -8.29
N LYS A 22 29.15 16.64 -9.49
CA LYS A 22 30.09 16.87 -10.61
C LYS A 22 29.63 18.04 -11.48
N PRO A 23 30.56 18.65 -12.27
CA PRO A 23 30.20 19.77 -13.14
C PRO A 23 29.13 19.45 -14.19
N ASP A 24 28.96 18.18 -14.58
CA ASP A 24 27.94 17.73 -15.54
C ASP A 24 26.54 17.63 -14.90
N GLY A 25 26.40 17.95 -13.61
CA GLY A 25 25.15 17.88 -12.87
C GLY A 25 24.87 16.52 -12.22
N SER A 26 25.68 15.50 -12.48
CA SER A 26 25.56 14.21 -11.79
C SER A 26 26.01 14.30 -10.33
N SER A 27 25.46 13.45 -9.47
CA SER A 27 25.77 13.45 -8.05
C SER A 27 25.82 12.04 -7.46
N VAL A 28 26.55 11.92 -6.35
CA VAL A 28 26.59 10.72 -5.51
C VAL A 28 26.40 11.16 -4.06
N THR A 29 25.40 10.60 -3.39
CA THR A 29 25.14 10.80 -1.97
C THR A 29 25.42 9.50 -1.23
N GLU A 30 26.29 9.54 -0.25
CA GLU A 30 26.61 8.41 0.63
C GLU A 30 26.10 8.69 2.03
N SER A 31 25.42 7.72 2.64
CA SER A 31 24.84 7.84 3.98
C SER A 31 25.27 6.68 4.86
N THR A 32 25.55 6.99 6.14
CA THR A 32 25.85 5.98 7.15
C THR A 32 25.01 6.27 8.39
N ALA A 33 24.11 5.34 8.71
CA ALA A 33 23.28 5.43 9.90
C ALA A 33 24.05 5.00 11.16
N PRO A 34 23.69 5.47 12.36
CA PRO A 34 24.32 5.06 13.62
C PRO A 34 24.27 3.55 13.87
N ASN A 35 23.25 2.86 13.35
CA ASN A 35 23.11 1.40 13.47
C ASN A 35 23.99 0.59 12.51
N GLY A 36 24.82 1.26 11.68
CA GLY A 36 25.71 0.64 10.72
C GLY A 36 25.12 0.38 9.33
N SER A 37 23.83 0.66 9.11
CA SER A 37 23.25 0.62 7.76
C SER A 37 23.85 1.72 6.89
N THR A 38 24.07 1.40 5.60
CA THR A 38 24.65 2.33 4.63
C THR A 38 23.74 2.49 3.43
N GLY A 39 23.85 3.62 2.78
CA GLY A 39 23.11 3.91 1.56
C GLY A 39 23.91 4.75 0.58
N THR A 40 23.62 4.56 -0.70
CA THR A 40 24.21 5.34 -1.81
C THR A 40 23.08 5.74 -2.76
N VAL A 41 23.04 6.99 -3.13
CA VAL A 41 22.11 7.50 -4.15
C VAL A 41 22.92 8.15 -5.26
N LYS A 42 22.84 7.60 -6.48
CA LYS A 42 23.51 8.10 -7.67
C LYS A 42 22.47 8.70 -8.61
N THR A 43 22.69 9.93 -8.99
CA THR A 43 21.86 10.61 -10.01
C THR A 43 22.75 10.98 -11.18
N ASP A 44 22.41 10.51 -12.38
CA ASP A 44 23.16 10.84 -13.59
C ASP A 44 22.83 12.27 -14.08
N LYS A 45 23.56 12.69 -15.12
CA LYS A 45 23.35 14.03 -15.73
C LYS A 45 21.94 14.25 -16.29
N ASP A 46 21.21 13.18 -16.59
CA ASP A 46 19.87 13.21 -17.15
C ASP A 46 18.78 13.10 -16.06
N GLY A 47 19.19 13.05 -14.78
CA GLY A 47 18.29 12.99 -13.63
C GLY A 47 17.85 11.58 -13.23
N LYS A 48 18.34 10.54 -13.90
CA LYS A 48 18.02 9.15 -13.53
C LYS A 48 18.74 8.77 -12.24
N THR A 49 17.95 8.24 -11.29
CA THR A 49 18.43 7.93 -9.94
C THR A 49 18.48 6.43 -9.70
N GLU A 50 19.61 5.96 -9.19
CA GLU A 50 19.81 4.60 -8.70
C GLU A 50 20.27 4.68 -7.25
N ALA A 51 19.54 4.05 -6.35
CA ALA A 51 19.87 3.98 -4.93
C ALA A 51 20.15 2.54 -4.52
N ALA A 52 21.02 2.39 -3.54
CA ALA A 52 21.30 1.11 -2.91
C ALA A 52 21.40 1.29 -1.40
N ALA A 53 20.73 0.44 -0.66
CA ALA A 53 20.77 0.42 0.80
C ALA A 53 21.20 -0.95 1.29
N LYS A 54 22.19 -0.97 2.18
CA LYS A 54 22.65 -2.16 2.88
C LYS A 54 22.23 -2.04 4.34
N LEU A 55 21.27 -2.87 4.75
CA LEU A 55 20.73 -2.86 6.11
C LEU A 55 21.61 -3.73 7.01
N SER A 56 21.92 -3.24 8.21
CA SER A 56 22.74 -3.97 9.19
C SER A 56 21.89 -4.93 10.02
N ASP A 57 22.51 -5.94 10.60
CA ASP A 57 21.87 -6.83 11.57
C ASP A 57 21.27 -6.06 12.73
N LYS A 58 22.02 -5.09 13.27
CA LYS A 58 21.53 -4.24 14.38
C LYS A 58 20.29 -3.45 14.01
N ALA A 59 20.23 -2.86 12.83
CA ALA A 59 19.06 -2.12 12.38
C ALA A 59 17.81 -3.01 12.29
N ILE A 60 17.97 -4.22 11.78
CA ILE A 60 16.88 -5.20 11.66
C ILE A 60 16.43 -5.69 13.03
N GLU A 61 17.36 -6.04 13.90
CA GLU A 61 17.04 -6.50 15.27
C GLU A 61 16.29 -5.42 16.07
N ASP A 62 16.78 -4.19 16.05
CA ASP A 62 16.15 -3.06 16.75
C ASP A 62 14.73 -2.79 16.21
N ALA A 63 14.54 -2.82 14.89
CA ALA A 63 13.24 -2.60 14.28
C ALA A 63 12.25 -3.72 14.63
N LYS A 64 12.66 -4.98 14.55
CA LYS A 64 11.83 -6.14 14.92
C LYS A 64 11.44 -6.11 16.40
N LYS A 65 12.36 -5.73 17.27
CA LYS A 65 12.11 -5.58 18.70
C LYS A 65 11.07 -4.50 19.00
N ASN A 66 11.06 -3.40 18.25
CA ASN A 66 10.14 -2.28 18.42
C ASN A 66 8.85 -2.41 17.57
N GLY A 67 8.73 -3.47 16.75
CA GLY A 67 7.60 -3.64 15.83
C GLY A 67 7.55 -2.60 14.71
N GLU A 68 8.68 -2.04 14.34
CA GLU A 68 8.83 -0.99 13.33
C GLU A 68 9.46 -1.52 12.05
N ALA A 69 9.35 -0.73 10.97
CA ALA A 69 10.10 -0.95 9.74
C ALA A 69 11.54 -0.48 9.91
N VAL A 70 12.47 -1.17 9.24
CA VAL A 70 13.85 -0.71 9.13
C VAL A 70 13.90 0.43 8.13
N LYS A 71 14.40 1.59 8.53
CA LYS A 71 14.59 2.72 7.63
C LYS A 71 15.83 2.52 6.76
N ALA A 72 15.64 2.52 5.44
CA ALA A 72 16.77 2.53 4.50
C ALA A 72 17.42 3.93 4.49
N PRO A 73 18.75 4.03 4.63
CA PRO A 73 19.43 5.33 4.66
C PRO A 73 19.65 5.89 3.25
N VAL A 74 18.57 6.01 2.49
CA VAL A 74 18.52 6.62 1.17
C VAL A 74 17.25 7.47 1.09
N GLU A 75 17.25 8.46 0.20
CA GLU A 75 16.05 9.25 -0.07
C GLU A 75 15.92 9.44 -1.58
N VAL A 76 14.75 9.16 -2.11
CA VAL A 76 14.47 9.28 -3.54
C VAL A 76 13.20 10.10 -3.76
N GLU A 77 13.01 10.52 -5.01
CA GLU A 77 11.81 11.22 -5.45
C GLU A 77 11.10 10.36 -6.49
N ALA A 78 9.82 10.04 -6.26
CA ALA A 78 9.02 9.26 -7.19
C ALA A 78 8.72 10.03 -8.47
N THR A 79 8.64 9.33 -9.60
CA THR A 79 8.19 9.89 -10.87
C THR A 79 6.97 9.12 -11.38
N ARG A 80 6.17 9.77 -12.23
CA ARG A 80 4.98 9.14 -12.82
C ARG A 80 5.30 8.12 -13.91
N ASN A 81 6.45 8.27 -14.55
CA ASN A 81 6.89 7.35 -15.60
C ASN A 81 7.80 6.29 -15.01
N SER A 82 7.40 5.03 -15.11
CA SER A 82 8.19 3.88 -14.63
C SER A 82 9.59 3.83 -15.26
N SER A 83 9.77 4.28 -16.52
CA SER A 83 11.06 4.27 -17.18
C SER A 83 12.06 5.28 -16.60
N THR A 84 11.57 6.34 -15.95
CA THR A 84 12.39 7.40 -15.33
C THR A 84 12.39 7.28 -13.79
N ALA A 85 11.61 6.36 -13.24
CA ALA A 85 11.49 6.20 -11.80
C ALA A 85 12.82 5.79 -11.16
N PRO A 86 13.10 6.27 -9.93
CA PRO A 86 14.28 5.85 -9.21
C PRO A 86 14.20 4.37 -8.88
N THR A 87 15.34 3.70 -8.99
CA THR A 87 15.52 2.31 -8.60
C THR A 87 16.19 2.25 -7.24
N VAL A 88 15.68 1.43 -6.33
CA VAL A 88 16.24 1.22 -5.00
C VAL A 88 16.53 -0.26 -4.84
N SER A 89 17.81 -0.60 -4.67
CA SER A 89 18.24 -1.96 -4.34
C SER A 89 18.44 -2.08 -2.84
N ILE A 90 17.78 -3.06 -2.23
CA ILE A 90 17.84 -3.35 -0.80
C ILE A 90 18.64 -4.63 -0.60
N GLU A 91 19.72 -4.55 0.17
CA GLU A 91 20.52 -5.69 0.58
C GLU A 91 20.32 -5.95 2.07
N LEU A 92 19.94 -7.20 2.39
CA LEU A 92 19.76 -7.67 3.76
C LEU A 92 20.90 -8.60 4.16
N PRO A 93 21.26 -8.68 5.46
CA PRO A 93 22.15 -9.71 5.96
C PRO A 93 21.61 -11.11 5.65
N LYS A 94 22.53 -12.06 5.46
CA LYS A 94 22.17 -13.46 5.23
C LYS A 94 21.36 -13.99 6.42
N GLY A 95 20.20 -14.62 6.12
CA GLY A 95 19.35 -15.20 7.15
C GLY A 95 18.43 -14.22 7.87
N ALA A 96 18.33 -12.96 7.42
CA ALA A 96 17.44 -11.96 8.02
C ALA A 96 15.96 -12.35 7.95
N GLY A 97 15.56 -13.14 6.94
CA GLY A 97 14.17 -13.52 6.72
C GLY A 97 13.31 -12.36 6.24
N GLU A 98 12.02 -12.49 6.47
CA GLU A 98 11.03 -11.46 6.15
C GLU A 98 11.31 -10.17 6.94
N THR A 99 11.49 -9.07 6.24
CA THR A 99 11.89 -7.79 6.84
C THR A 99 11.04 -6.66 6.28
N LYS A 100 10.45 -5.87 7.18
CA LYS A 100 9.70 -4.68 6.84
C LYS A 100 10.67 -3.51 6.69
N VAL A 101 10.66 -2.86 5.53
CA VAL A 101 11.59 -1.78 5.18
C VAL A 101 10.82 -0.53 4.81
N GLU A 102 11.24 0.63 5.35
CA GLU A 102 10.78 1.93 4.91
C GLU A 102 11.83 2.58 4.03
N ILE A 103 11.41 2.99 2.84
CA ILE A 103 12.22 3.76 1.90
C ILE A 103 11.78 5.22 1.97
N PRO A 104 12.61 6.15 2.43
CA PRO A 104 12.31 7.57 2.40
C PRO A 104 12.05 8.07 0.97
N VAL A 105 10.92 8.74 0.79
CA VAL A 105 10.50 9.31 -0.50
C VAL A 105 10.00 10.72 -0.22
N SER A 106 10.68 11.72 -0.81
CA SER A 106 10.43 13.13 -0.49
C SER A 106 9.05 13.63 -0.94
N ASN A 107 8.48 13.03 -1.97
CA ASN A 107 7.19 13.40 -2.57
C ASN A 107 6.15 12.28 -2.49
N ALA A 108 6.21 11.42 -1.47
CA ALA A 108 5.27 10.33 -1.31
C ALA A 108 3.83 10.83 -1.12
N ASN A 109 2.89 10.14 -1.76
CA ASN A 109 1.46 10.34 -1.60
C ASN A 109 0.73 8.99 -1.63
N SER A 110 -0.59 8.98 -1.55
CA SER A 110 -1.37 7.74 -1.53
C SER A 110 -1.23 6.90 -2.81
N GLY A 111 -0.90 7.54 -3.93
CA GLY A 111 -0.66 6.89 -5.23
C GLY A 111 0.78 6.41 -5.44
N THR A 112 1.68 6.66 -4.50
CA THR A 112 3.05 6.16 -4.56
C THR A 112 3.06 4.65 -4.32
N VAL A 113 3.73 3.91 -5.22
CA VAL A 113 3.84 2.46 -5.16
C VAL A 113 5.29 2.03 -5.27
N ALA A 114 5.63 0.90 -4.65
CA ALA A 114 6.84 0.17 -4.96
C ALA A 114 6.54 -0.85 -6.07
N VAL A 115 7.38 -0.89 -7.09
CA VAL A 115 7.31 -1.85 -8.19
C VAL A 115 8.52 -2.78 -8.09
N LEU A 116 8.28 -4.05 -7.80
CA LEU A 116 9.32 -5.05 -7.69
C LEU A 116 9.87 -5.34 -9.10
N VAL A 117 11.20 -5.28 -9.23
CA VAL A 117 11.91 -5.64 -10.47
C VAL A 117 12.51 -7.03 -10.26
N HIS A 118 12.00 -8.01 -11.00
CA HIS A 118 12.50 -9.38 -10.96
C HIS A 118 13.83 -9.53 -11.70
N PRO A 119 14.64 -10.56 -11.40
CA PRO A 119 15.91 -10.78 -12.08
C PRO A 119 15.81 -10.92 -13.60
N ASP A 120 14.68 -11.38 -14.13
CA ASP A 120 14.40 -11.47 -15.56
C ASP A 120 13.98 -10.14 -16.21
N GLY A 121 13.90 -9.05 -15.42
CA GLY A 121 13.49 -7.73 -15.86
C GLY A 121 11.99 -7.47 -15.83
N THR A 122 11.17 -8.46 -15.49
CA THR A 122 9.73 -8.24 -15.32
C THR A 122 9.43 -7.40 -14.08
N GLU A 123 8.35 -6.65 -14.12
CA GLU A 123 7.95 -5.71 -13.07
C GLU A 123 6.58 -6.07 -12.50
N GLU A 124 6.43 -5.90 -11.20
CA GLU A 124 5.20 -6.19 -10.47
C GLU A 124 4.94 -5.11 -9.42
N VAL A 125 3.73 -4.53 -9.43
CA VAL A 125 3.32 -3.59 -8.37
C VAL A 125 3.17 -4.33 -7.06
N VAL A 126 3.88 -3.88 -6.03
CA VAL A 126 3.73 -4.41 -4.67
C VAL A 126 2.47 -3.81 -4.06
N LYS A 127 1.36 -4.53 -4.10
CA LYS A 127 0.05 -4.06 -3.62
C LYS A 127 0.06 -3.69 -2.13
N ASN A 128 0.88 -4.37 -1.35
CA ASN A 128 1.04 -4.13 0.09
C ASN A 128 2.12 -3.09 0.41
N SER A 129 2.65 -2.36 -0.58
CA SER A 129 3.48 -1.19 -0.32
C SER A 129 2.61 -0.07 0.23
N LEU A 130 2.96 0.43 1.42
CA LEU A 130 2.14 1.39 2.16
C LEU A 130 2.83 2.74 2.25
N PRO A 131 2.19 3.84 1.85
CA PRO A 131 2.71 5.17 2.12
C PRO A 131 2.83 5.40 3.63
N THR A 132 3.94 6.00 4.03
CA THR A 132 4.21 6.44 5.40
C THR A 132 4.40 7.95 5.43
N GLU A 133 4.51 8.53 6.62
CA GLU A 133 4.80 9.96 6.75
C GLU A 133 6.08 10.37 5.99
N ASN A 134 7.08 9.49 5.94
CA ASN A 134 8.39 9.79 5.37
C ASN A 134 8.68 9.13 4.04
N GLY A 135 7.81 8.25 3.56
CA GLY A 135 8.06 7.54 2.32
C GLY A 135 7.11 6.38 2.06
N ILE A 136 7.67 5.20 1.78
CA ILE A 136 6.91 4.00 1.49
C ILE A 136 7.48 2.80 2.22
N GLN A 137 6.61 1.94 2.72
CA GLN A 137 6.95 0.74 3.46
C GLN A 137 6.55 -0.50 2.68
N LEU A 138 7.41 -1.48 2.65
CA LEU A 138 7.14 -2.80 2.07
C LEU A 138 7.85 -3.90 2.86
N THR A 139 7.40 -5.13 2.70
CA THR A 139 8.05 -6.30 3.27
C THR A 139 8.85 -7.01 2.18
N VAL A 140 10.12 -7.30 2.48
CA VAL A 140 11.01 -8.04 1.59
C VAL A 140 11.53 -9.29 2.28
N ASN A 141 11.79 -10.33 1.50
CA ASN A 141 12.41 -11.57 1.96
C ASN A 141 13.72 -11.78 1.19
N GLY A 142 14.84 -11.42 1.82
CA GLY A 142 16.11 -11.31 1.14
C GLY A 142 16.27 -10.00 0.38
N GLY A 143 17.31 -9.90 -0.45
CA GLY A 143 17.56 -8.70 -1.26
C GLY A 143 16.46 -8.48 -2.30
N ALA A 144 16.14 -7.22 -2.57
CA ALA A 144 15.13 -6.83 -3.54
C ALA A 144 15.52 -5.55 -4.26
N THR A 145 15.09 -5.42 -5.51
CA THR A 145 15.20 -4.19 -6.29
C THR A 145 13.80 -3.70 -6.61
N VAL A 146 13.51 -2.45 -6.28
CA VAL A 146 12.22 -1.82 -6.51
C VAL A 146 12.37 -0.50 -7.24
N LYS A 147 11.39 -0.14 -8.04
CA LYS A 147 11.19 1.22 -8.55
C LYS A 147 10.17 1.94 -7.68
N ILE A 148 10.36 3.23 -7.46
CA ILE A 148 9.40 4.05 -6.71
C ILE A 148 8.66 4.93 -7.70
N VAL A 149 7.39 4.63 -7.89
CA VAL A 149 6.54 5.24 -8.92
C VAL A 149 5.38 5.99 -8.29
N ASP A 150 5.11 7.19 -8.75
CA ASP A 150 3.85 7.87 -8.48
C ASP A 150 2.81 7.38 -9.51
N ASN A 151 2.05 6.38 -9.12
CA ASN A 151 1.02 5.76 -9.97
C ASN A 151 -0.37 6.36 -9.72
N SER A 152 -0.41 7.61 -9.29
CA SER A 152 -1.67 8.33 -9.04
C SER A 152 -2.52 8.42 -10.30
N LYS A 153 -3.82 8.24 -10.11
CA LYS A 153 -4.84 8.44 -11.14
C LYS A 153 -5.56 9.77 -10.89
N ASP A 154 -5.68 10.59 -11.93
CA ASP A 154 -6.24 11.92 -11.83
C ASP A 154 -7.71 11.93 -12.21
N PHE A 155 -8.57 11.29 -11.41
CA PHE A 155 -10.01 11.28 -11.64
C PHE A 155 -10.61 12.67 -11.38
N ALA A 156 -11.32 13.21 -12.35
CA ALA A 156 -11.91 14.55 -12.26
C ALA A 156 -12.97 14.63 -11.15
N ASP A 157 -13.69 13.54 -10.90
CA ASP A 157 -14.79 13.48 -9.93
C ASP A 157 -14.36 13.16 -8.49
N THR A 158 -13.06 13.04 -8.22
CA THR A 158 -12.55 12.73 -6.87
C THR A 158 -11.68 13.82 -6.26
N GLN A 159 -11.39 14.90 -7.00
CA GLN A 159 -10.42 15.92 -6.57
C GLN A 159 -10.78 16.61 -5.24
N ASN A 160 -12.05 16.80 -4.98
CA ASN A 160 -12.57 17.40 -3.75
C ASN A 160 -13.38 16.41 -2.89
N HIS A 161 -13.26 15.13 -3.18
CA HIS A 161 -14.00 14.08 -2.46
C HIS A 161 -13.26 13.68 -1.18
N TRP A 162 -14.01 13.39 -0.10
CA TRP A 162 -13.44 12.97 1.19
C TRP A 162 -12.57 11.71 1.10
N ALA A 163 -12.87 10.82 0.15
CA ALA A 163 -12.14 9.55 -0.04
C ALA A 163 -11.00 9.65 -1.07
N LYS A 164 -10.59 10.85 -1.48
CA LYS A 164 -9.56 11.05 -2.51
C LYS A 164 -8.31 10.22 -2.26
N ASP A 165 -7.78 10.23 -1.04
CA ASP A 165 -6.54 9.51 -0.71
C ASP A 165 -6.75 7.99 -0.76
N ALA A 166 -7.85 7.48 -0.23
CA ALA A 166 -8.17 6.06 -0.31
C ALA A 166 -8.38 5.59 -1.75
N ILE A 167 -9.06 6.40 -2.58
CA ILE A 167 -9.24 6.12 -4.01
C ILE A 167 -7.89 6.13 -4.73
N GLY A 168 -7.02 7.08 -4.44
CA GLY A 168 -5.66 7.14 -4.96
C GLY A 168 -4.86 5.89 -4.61
N PHE A 169 -4.97 5.43 -3.37
CA PHE A 169 -4.32 4.22 -2.90
C PHE A 169 -4.78 2.95 -3.65
N VAL A 170 -6.07 2.69 -3.69
CA VAL A 170 -6.61 1.45 -4.28
C VAL A 170 -6.49 1.44 -5.81
N SER A 171 -6.63 2.59 -6.47
CA SER A 171 -6.49 2.69 -7.93
C SER A 171 -5.04 2.55 -8.39
N ALA A 172 -4.09 3.14 -7.68
CA ALA A 172 -2.66 3.02 -7.98
C ALA A 172 -2.17 1.56 -7.90
N ARG A 173 -2.80 0.74 -7.09
CA ARG A 173 -2.46 -0.67 -6.86
C ARG A 173 -3.27 -1.65 -7.70
N GLY A 174 -4.18 -1.14 -8.52
CA GLY A 174 -5.05 -1.98 -9.35
C GLY A 174 -6.07 -2.80 -8.57
N LEU A 175 -6.36 -2.43 -7.32
CA LEU A 175 -7.35 -3.10 -6.49
C LEU A 175 -8.78 -2.72 -6.91
N VAL A 176 -9.02 -1.43 -7.09
CA VAL A 176 -10.28 -0.88 -7.60
C VAL A 176 -9.96 0.08 -8.72
N ASN A 177 -10.40 -0.25 -9.93
CA ASN A 177 -10.16 0.59 -11.10
C ASN A 177 -11.21 1.70 -11.21
N GLY A 178 -10.88 2.78 -11.90
CA GLY A 178 -11.87 3.77 -12.34
C GLY A 178 -12.86 3.18 -13.34
N MET A 179 -13.95 3.87 -13.55
CA MET A 179 -14.91 3.54 -14.61
C MET A 179 -14.28 3.77 -15.99
N ASN A 180 -13.41 4.77 -16.08
CA ASN A 180 -12.54 5.10 -17.20
C ASN A 180 -11.35 5.92 -16.68
N GLU A 181 -10.54 6.48 -17.55
CA GLU A 181 -9.33 7.23 -17.18
C GLU A 181 -9.62 8.50 -16.37
N THR A 182 -10.80 9.08 -16.50
CA THR A 182 -11.13 10.38 -15.88
C THR A 182 -12.22 10.29 -14.81
N THR A 183 -12.95 9.19 -14.73
CA THR A 183 -14.12 9.02 -13.87
C THR A 183 -13.97 7.81 -12.96
N TYR A 184 -14.09 8.01 -11.66
CA TYR A 184 -14.09 6.93 -10.66
C TYR A 184 -15.51 6.55 -10.22
N ALA A 185 -16.44 7.47 -10.23
CA ALA A 185 -17.80 7.36 -9.71
C ALA A 185 -17.85 6.99 -8.21
N PRO A 186 -17.31 7.85 -7.32
CA PRO A 186 -17.11 7.53 -5.90
C PRO A 186 -18.42 7.26 -5.14
N ASP A 187 -19.51 7.89 -5.53
CA ASP A 187 -20.80 7.80 -4.84
C ASP A 187 -21.73 6.72 -5.42
N SER A 188 -21.28 6.01 -6.45
CA SER A 188 -22.02 4.88 -7.02
C SER A 188 -21.93 3.63 -6.13
N SER A 189 -22.98 2.81 -6.16
CA SER A 189 -22.98 1.52 -5.46
C SER A 189 -22.07 0.50 -6.13
N THR A 190 -21.74 -0.54 -5.39
CA THR A 190 -20.90 -1.66 -5.86
C THR A 190 -21.71 -2.94 -5.79
N THR A 191 -21.58 -3.80 -6.79
CA THR A 191 -22.25 -5.10 -6.80
C THR A 191 -21.47 -6.16 -6.02
N ARG A 192 -22.12 -7.27 -5.69
CA ARG A 192 -21.49 -8.42 -5.03
C ARG A 192 -20.35 -8.98 -5.88
N ALA A 193 -20.58 -9.15 -7.17
CA ALA A 193 -19.54 -9.64 -8.10
C ALA A 193 -18.32 -8.71 -8.18
N GLN A 194 -18.53 -7.41 -8.16
CA GLN A 194 -17.45 -6.43 -8.12
C GLN A 194 -16.62 -6.56 -6.84
N LEU A 195 -17.27 -6.72 -5.68
CA LEU A 195 -16.57 -6.89 -4.42
C LEU A 195 -15.79 -8.21 -4.37
N TRP A 196 -16.34 -9.31 -4.85
CA TRP A 196 -15.58 -10.58 -4.96
C TRP A 196 -14.31 -10.39 -5.78
N THR A 197 -14.41 -9.69 -6.89
CA THR A 197 -13.26 -9.41 -7.77
C THR A 197 -12.22 -8.54 -7.09
N ILE A 198 -12.63 -7.50 -6.36
CA ILE A 198 -11.74 -6.62 -5.59
C ILE A 198 -10.99 -7.40 -4.52
N LEU A 199 -11.70 -8.19 -3.71
CA LEU A 199 -11.09 -8.99 -2.66
C LEU A 199 -10.17 -10.09 -3.21
N ALA A 200 -10.53 -10.70 -4.34
CA ALA A 200 -9.70 -11.67 -5.03
C ALA A 200 -8.39 -11.04 -5.53
N ARG A 201 -8.44 -9.84 -6.09
CA ARG A 201 -7.23 -9.08 -6.49
C ARG A 201 -6.35 -8.75 -5.28
N GLN A 202 -6.94 -8.33 -4.18
CA GLN A 202 -6.21 -8.03 -2.94
C GLN A 202 -5.47 -9.26 -2.41
N ASN A 203 -6.01 -10.46 -2.62
CA ASN A 203 -5.47 -11.72 -2.15
C ASN A 203 -4.68 -12.50 -3.23
N ASP A 204 -4.34 -11.85 -4.33
CA ASP A 204 -3.59 -12.44 -5.46
C ASP A 204 -4.19 -13.75 -5.98
N ALA A 205 -5.53 -13.86 -5.96
CA ALA A 205 -6.23 -14.99 -6.50
C ALA A 205 -6.12 -15.05 -8.03
N ASP A 206 -6.12 -16.26 -8.59
CA ASP A 206 -6.12 -16.45 -10.03
C ASP A 206 -7.45 -16.00 -10.65
N LEU A 207 -7.40 -14.92 -11.40
CA LEU A 207 -8.52 -14.33 -12.13
C LEU A 207 -8.39 -14.51 -13.66
N SER A 208 -7.62 -15.49 -14.08
CA SER A 208 -7.54 -15.87 -15.50
C SER A 208 -8.94 -16.22 -16.06
N VAL A 209 -9.03 -16.22 -17.39
CA VAL A 209 -10.31 -16.27 -18.12
C VAL A 209 -11.26 -17.37 -17.61
N GLY A 210 -12.46 -16.97 -17.20
CA GLY A 210 -13.63 -17.83 -16.91
C GLY A 210 -14.73 -17.65 -17.96
N ASN A 211 -15.90 -18.23 -17.72
CA ASN A 211 -17.07 -18.09 -18.59
C ASN A 211 -17.72 -16.71 -18.49
N THR A 212 -17.58 -16.06 -17.33
CA THR A 212 -17.98 -14.67 -17.11
C THR A 212 -16.80 -13.90 -16.52
N TRP A 213 -16.87 -12.56 -16.53
CA TRP A 213 -15.82 -11.72 -15.97
C TRP A 213 -15.63 -11.91 -14.45
N TYR A 214 -16.64 -12.42 -13.73
CA TYR A 214 -16.61 -12.59 -12.27
C TYR A 214 -16.52 -14.05 -11.81
N GLU A 215 -16.61 -15.04 -12.68
CA GLU A 215 -16.71 -16.46 -12.30
C GLU A 215 -15.57 -16.94 -11.40
N LYS A 216 -14.34 -16.58 -11.76
CA LYS A 216 -13.17 -16.95 -10.97
C LYS A 216 -13.19 -16.34 -9.57
N ALA A 217 -13.55 -15.07 -9.47
CA ALA A 217 -13.70 -14.38 -8.19
C ALA A 217 -14.85 -14.96 -7.36
N GLN A 218 -15.97 -15.28 -7.99
CA GLN A 218 -17.12 -15.95 -7.35
C GLN A 218 -16.72 -17.30 -6.75
N ASN A 219 -16.05 -18.13 -7.52
CA ASN A 219 -15.58 -19.45 -7.06
C ASN A 219 -14.54 -19.33 -5.94
N TRP A 220 -13.63 -18.39 -6.06
CA TRP A 220 -12.65 -18.10 -5.02
C TRP A 220 -13.34 -17.67 -3.71
N ALA A 221 -14.29 -16.74 -3.77
CA ALA A 221 -15.02 -16.26 -2.62
C ALA A 221 -15.84 -17.36 -1.92
N LYS A 222 -16.47 -18.26 -2.71
CA LYS A 222 -17.16 -19.44 -2.19
C LYS A 222 -16.20 -20.41 -1.50
N ALA A 223 -15.11 -20.75 -2.15
CA ALA A 223 -14.11 -21.70 -1.63
C ALA A 223 -13.46 -21.20 -0.33
N LYS A 224 -13.28 -19.89 -0.18
CA LYS A 224 -12.71 -19.26 1.02
C LYS A 224 -13.76 -18.95 2.11
N GLY A 225 -15.03 -19.26 1.89
CA GLY A 225 -16.09 -18.94 2.85
C GLY A 225 -16.38 -17.46 3.03
N ILE A 226 -16.00 -16.63 2.05
CA ILE A 226 -16.18 -15.18 2.08
C ILE A 226 -17.62 -14.82 1.72
N SER A 227 -18.19 -15.49 0.72
CA SER A 227 -19.54 -15.29 0.19
C SER A 227 -20.14 -16.62 -0.25
N ASP A 228 -21.46 -16.70 -0.27
CA ASP A 228 -22.19 -17.85 -0.85
C ASP A 228 -22.21 -17.84 -2.40
N GLY A 229 -21.76 -16.75 -3.01
CA GLY A 229 -21.68 -16.60 -4.47
C GLY A 229 -23.03 -16.32 -5.14
N THR A 230 -24.08 -16.01 -4.40
CA THR A 230 -25.40 -15.67 -4.96
C THR A 230 -25.52 -14.20 -5.34
N ASP A 231 -26.49 -13.90 -6.20
CA ASP A 231 -26.90 -12.54 -6.56
C ASP A 231 -25.74 -11.62 -7.00
N PRO A 232 -24.99 -11.98 -8.05
CA PRO A 232 -23.79 -11.23 -8.47
C PRO A 232 -24.07 -9.76 -8.78
N ASP A 233 -25.23 -9.43 -9.29
CA ASP A 233 -25.60 -8.06 -9.67
C ASP A 233 -26.27 -7.24 -8.56
N ALA A 234 -26.52 -7.86 -7.40
CA ALA A 234 -27.10 -7.15 -6.26
C ALA A 234 -26.10 -6.16 -5.66
N ALA A 235 -26.60 -4.99 -5.26
CA ALA A 235 -25.78 -3.98 -4.58
C ALA A 235 -25.32 -4.49 -3.22
N ILE A 236 -24.07 -4.25 -2.88
CA ILE A 236 -23.48 -4.52 -1.56
C ILE A 236 -23.97 -3.48 -0.56
N ASN A 237 -24.38 -3.92 0.62
CA ASN A 237 -24.58 -3.03 1.76
C ASN A 237 -23.33 -2.98 2.66
N ARG A 238 -23.35 -2.06 3.62
CA ARG A 238 -22.23 -1.83 4.53
C ARG A 238 -21.92 -3.05 5.39
N ALA A 239 -22.93 -3.74 5.89
CA ALA A 239 -22.76 -4.98 6.67
C ALA A 239 -22.10 -6.09 5.87
N GLN A 240 -22.51 -6.28 4.62
CA GLN A 240 -21.92 -7.26 3.71
C GLN A 240 -20.47 -6.92 3.38
N MET A 241 -20.16 -5.64 3.09
CA MET A 241 -18.81 -5.20 2.81
C MET A 241 -17.85 -5.52 3.96
N VAL A 242 -18.18 -5.09 5.16
CA VAL A 242 -17.30 -5.29 6.32
C VAL A 242 -17.15 -6.77 6.67
N THR A 243 -18.22 -7.54 6.50
CA THR A 243 -18.22 -8.99 6.78
C THR A 243 -17.38 -9.76 5.77
N MET A 244 -17.49 -9.43 4.48
CA MET A 244 -16.68 -10.08 3.44
C MET A 244 -15.20 -9.73 3.59
N LEU A 245 -14.88 -8.48 3.91
CA LEU A 245 -13.50 -8.05 4.20
C LEU A 245 -12.93 -8.80 5.40
N TRP A 246 -13.68 -8.87 6.49
CA TRP A 246 -13.30 -9.60 7.70
C TRP A 246 -13.04 -11.09 7.43
N ARG A 247 -13.93 -11.72 6.66
CA ARG A 247 -13.77 -13.13 6.25
C ARG A 247 -12.55 -13.32 5.35
N ALA A 248 -12.30 -12.41 4.42
CA ALA A 248 -11.11 -12.45 3.55
C ALA A 248 -9.80 -12.33 4.34
N MET A 249 -9.83 -11.69 5.50
CA MET A 249 -8.67 -11.55 6.40
C MET A 249 -8.56 -12.68 7.43
N GLY A 250 -9.35 -13.73 7.32
CA GLY A 250 -9.28 -14.91 8.19
C GLY A 250 -10.12 -14.81 9.45
N GLN A 251 -11.10 -13.92 9.50
CA GLN A 251 -12.03 -13.74 10.62
C GLN A 251 -11.31 -13.46 11.96
N PRO A 252 -10.44 -12.44 12.04
CA PRO A 252 -9.74 -12.14 13.27
C PRO A 252 -10.71 -11.76 14.39
N ALA A 253 -10.43 -12.23 15.60
CA ALA A 253 -11.26 -11.93 16.76
C ALA A 253 -11.16 -10.45 17.14
N ALA A 254 -12.28 -9.86 17.56
CA ALA A 254 -12.30 -8.55 18.20
C ALA A 254 -12.24 -8.66 19.73
N GLY A 255 -11.54 -7.74 20.38
CA GLY A 255 -11.40 -7.71 21.84
C GLY A 255 -12.66 -7.26 22.57
N SER A 256 -13.53 -6.49 21.92
CA SER A 256 -14.78 -5.99 22.51
C SER A 256 -15.86 -5.81 21.43
N ALA A 257 -17.12 -5.88 21.86
CA ALA A 257 -18.24 -5.61 20.97
C ALA A 257 -18.32 -4.12 20.61
N ALA A 258 -18.77 -3.82 19.38
CA ALA A 258 -19.06 -2.46 18.98
C ALA A 258 -20.37 -1.96 19.61
N SER A 259 -20.41 -0.66 19.96
CA SER A 259 -21.55 -0.04 20.67
C SER A 259 -22.46 0.71 19.73
N PHE A 260 -22.85 0.11 18.59
CA PHE A 260 -23.81 0.70 17.67
C PHE A 260 -25.25 0.25 17.99
N THR A 261 -26.18 1.19 17.99
CA THR A 261 -27.59 0.92 18.31
C THR A 261 -28.29 0.07 17.23
N ASP A 262 -27.78 0.09 16.00
CA ASP A 262 -28.30 -0.63 14.84
C ASP A 262 -27.50 -1.88 14.47
N VAL A 263 -26.63 -2.36 15.35
CA VAL A 263 -25.87 -3.60 15.19
C VAL A 263 -26.26 -4.57 16.32
N PRO A 264 -27.25 -5.45 16.08
CA PRO A 264 -27.63 -6.47 17.07
C PRO A 264 -26.45 -7.42 17.34
N THR A 265 -26.27 -7.81 18.60
CA THR A 265 -25.16 -8.68 19.02
C THR A 265 -25.22 -10.08 18.44
N ASP A 266 -26.38 -10.53 17.99
CA ASP A 266 -26.61 -11.82 17.33
C ASP A 266 -26.63 -11.73 15.79
N SER A 267 -26.39 -10.55 15.23
CA SER A 267 -26.32 -10.38 13.77
C SER A 267 -25.10 -11.06 13.17
N TYR A 268 -25.19 -11.48 11.90
CA TYR A 268 -24.08 -12.12 11.20
C TYR A 268 -22.85 -11.22 11.05
N TYR A 269 -23.04 -9.91 11.13
CA TYR A 269 -21.99 -8.90 10.95
C TYR A 269 -21.45 -8.29 12.25
N ALA A 270 -21.99 -8.68 13.40
CA ALA A 270 -21.60 -8.07 14.67
C ALA A 270 -20.10 -8.17 14.97
N GLN A 271 -19.50 -9.35 14.76
CA GLN A 271 -18.07 -9.57 14.98
C GLN A 271 -17.20 -8.82 13.97
N ALA A 272 -17.61 -8.80 12.70
CA ALA A 272 -16.91 -8.08 11.66
C ALA A 272 -16.92 -6.56 11.91
N VAL A 273 -18.04 -6.01 12.36
CA VAL A 273 -18.16 -4.59 12.72
C VAL A 273 -17.29 -4.27 13.94
N ALA A 274 -17.30 -5.11 14.96
CA ALA A 274 -16.45 -4.94 16.14
C ALA A 274 -14.96 -4.92 15.78
N TRP A 275 -14.52 -5.86 14.95
CA TRP A 275 -13.17 -5.90 14.42
C TRP A 275 -12.82 -4.64 13.63
N ALA A 276 -13.70 -4.20 12.75
CA ALA A 276 -13.48 -3.02 11.92
C ALA A 276 -13.35 -1.72 12.74
N VAL A 277 -14.12 -1.59 13.81
CA VAL A 277 -14.00 -0.45 14.75
C VAL A 277 -12.68 -0.50 15.51
N GLU A 278 -12.32 -1.65 16.04
CA GLU A 278 -11.07 -1.85 16.82
C GLU A 278 -9.83 -1.54 15.99
N HIS A 279 -9.85 -1.83 14.69
CA HIS A 279 -8.74 -1.59 13.77
C HIS A 279 -8.82 -0.25 13.02
N GLY A 280 -9.74 0.64 13.41
CA GLY A 280 -9.87 1.95 12.79
C GLY A 280 -10.36 1.94 11.34
N ILE A 281 -10.96 0.84 10.88
CA ILE A 281 -11.49 0.71 9.52
C ILE A 281 -12.79 1.51 9.36
N THR A 282 -13.60 1.54 10.41
CA THR A 282 -14.82 2.35 10.47
C THR A 282 -15.02 2.93 11.86
N SER A 283 -15.64 4.09 11.94
CA SER A 283 -16.16 4.70 13.17
C SER A 283 -17.69 4.81 13.15
N GLY A 284 -18.35 4.22 12.16
CA GLY A 284 -19.77 4.38 11.90
C GLY A 284 -20.10 5.64 11.09
N VAL A 285 -21.39 5.97 11.05
CA VAL A 285 -21.91 7.10 10.28
C VAL A 285 -22.30 8.30 11.17
N GLY A 286 -22.03 8.20 12.46
CA GLY A 286 -22.43 9.20 13.46
C GLY A 286 -23.69 8.80 14.22
N GLY A 287 -23.97 9.51 15.33
CA GLY A 287 -25.15 9.25 16.16
C GLY A 287 -25.21 7.86 16.78
N GLY A 288 -24.07 7.19 16.97
CA GLY A 288 -24.04 5.82 17.51
C GLY A 288 -24.55 4.76 16.52
N ARG A 289 -24.52 5.04 15.22
CA ARG A 289 -25.04 4.15 14.16
C ARG A 289 -23.94 3.72 13.21
N PHE A 290 -24.03 2.46 12.77
CA PHE A 290 -23.20 1.89 11.71
C PHE A 290 -23.87 1.97 10.34
N ASP A 291 -25.18 1.95 10.30
CA ASP A 291 -26.03 1.92 9.10
C ASP A 291 -25.79 0.68 8.21
N PRO A 292 -26.01 -0.54 8.76
CA PRO A 292 -25.62 -1.80 8.12
C PRO A 292 -26.29 -2.06 6.78
N ASP A 293 -27.55 -1.60 6.61
CA ASP A 293 -28.36 -1.88 5.44
C ASP A 293 -28.20 -0.85 4.30
N ALA A 294 -27.49 0.24 4.56
CA ALA A 294 -27.22 1.25 3.54
C ALA A 294 -26.31 0.69 2.45
N ALA A 295 -26.56 1.09 1.20
CA ALA A 295 -25.71 0.74 0.08
C ALA A 295 -24.27 1.23 0.32
N CYS A 296 -23.30 0.35 0.08
CA CYS A 296 -21.87 0.69 0.20
C CYS A 296 -21.42 1.34 -1.11
N THR A 297 -20.96 2.58 -1.02
CA THR A 297 -20.46 3.30 -2.20
C THR A 297 -19.05 2.83 -2.57
N ARG A 298 -18.62 3.10 -3.80
CA ARG A 298 -17.26 2.84 -4.27
C ARG A 298 -16.21 3.58 -3.43
N ALA A 299 -16.53 4.79 -2.97
CA ALA A 299 -15.69 5.56 -2.05
C ALA A 299 -15.55 4.87 -0.69
N GLN A 300 -16.65 4.36 -0.13
CA GLN A 300 -16.61 3.62 1.13
C GLN A 300 -15.82 2.33 1.03
N ILE A 301 -15.93 1.60 -0.08
CA ILE A 301 -15.12 0.41 -0.34
C ILE A 301 -13.63 0.76 -0.38
N ALA A 302 -13.26 1.81 -1.10
CA ALA A 302 -11.88 2.28 -1.14
C ALA A 302 -11.35 2.62 0.26
N ALA A 303 -12.15 3.32 1.07
CA ALA A 303 -11.78 3.70 2.43
C ALA A 303 -11.62 2.48 3.36
N PHE A 304 -12.52 1.51 3.30
CA PHE A 304 -12.43 0.29 4.09
C PHE A 304 -11.19 -0.53 3.73
N LEU A 305 -10.92 -0.73 2.44
CA LEU A 305 -9.72 -1.44 1.97
C LEU A 305 -8.44 -0.73 2.41
N TYR A 306 -8.34 0.56 2.16
CA TYR A 306 -7.16 1.34 2.51
C TYR A 306 -6.87 1.28 4.01
N ARG A 307 -7.89 1.47 4.84
CA ARG A 307 -7.74 1.41 6.30
C ARG A 307 -7.40 0.01 6.80
N SER A 308 -7.90 -1.03 6.14
CA SER A 308 -7.59 -2.43 6.51
C SER A 308 -6.15 -2.83 6.19
N MET A 309 -5.50 -2.13 5.27
CA MET A 309 -4.13 -2.43 4.83
C MET A 309 -3.06 -1.61 5.56
N LYS A 310 -3.46 -0.60 6.30
CA LYS A 310 -2.55 0.23 7.11
C LYS A 310 -1.97 -0.48 8.32
#